data_6f9d7137531b58f537b1d23122a8c66e
#
_entry.id   6f9d7137531b58f537b1d23122a8c66e
#
_cell.length_a   1.000
_cell.length_b   1.000
_cell.length_c   1.000
_cell.angle_alpha   90.00
_cell.angle_beta   90.00
_cell.angle_gamma   90.00
#
_symmetry.space_group_name_H-M   'P 1'
#
loop_
_entity.id
_entity.type
_entity.pdbx_description
1 polymer ?
#
loop_
_entity_poly.entity_id
_entity_poly.type
_entity_poly.pdbx_seq_one_letter_code
_entity_poly.pdbx_strand_id
1 'polypeptide(L)'
;MKSDPTLLRWYRRINKEFFKGACPDSVCVRWADPDEGESRRWEKKYFGEASVSEEDERHDWQIVMSKPLNKMWMVRISTLVHEMIHLATRLKDDHGPKFETWRVLLGKRGIFKKHALRRGYTLF
;
A
#
# COMPACT_ATOMS: atom_id res chain seq x y z
N MET A 1 -1.10 -4.69 -16.39
CA MET A 1 -2.27 -4.02 -15.86
C MET A 1 -2.00 -2.56 -15.59
N LYS A 2 -3.02 -1.75 -15.69
CA LYS A 2 -2.86 -0.31 -15.51
C LYS A 2 -3.14 0.11 -14.07
N SER A 3 -2.34 1.03 -13.56
CA SER A 3 -2.62 1.68 -12.30
C SER A 3 -3.86 2.56 -12.39
N ASP A 4 -4.57 2.70 -11.27
CA ASP A 4 -5.53 3.77 -11.10
C ASP A 4 -4.75 5.09 -10.98
N PRO A 5 -5.04 6.10 -11.81
CA PRO A 5 -4.26 7.34 -11.82
C PRO A 5 -4.25 8.07 -10.47
N THR A 6 -5.36 8.06 -9.76
CA THR A 6 -5.46 8.73 -8.45
C THR A 6 -4.65 8.00 -7.38
N LEU A 7 -4.77 6.67 -7.33
CA LEU A 7 -3.99 5.87 -6.39
C LEU A 7 -2.48 5.98 -6.67
N LEU A 8 -2.09 5.96 -7.94
CA LEU A 8 -0.68 6.08 -8.31
C LEU A 8 -0.11 7.45 -7.94
N ARG A 9 -0.89 8.51 -8.11
CA ARG A 9 -0.50 9.86 -7.73
C ARG A 9 -0.26 9.94 -6.22
N TRP A 10 -1.15 9.38 -5.41
CA TRP A 10 -0.98 9.32 -3.96
C TRP A 10 0.23 8.49 -3.56
N TYR A 11 0.43 7.35 -4.22
CA TYR A 11 1.62 6.51 -4.00
C TYR A 11 2.91 7.31 -4.21
N ARG A 12 3.04 7.95 -5.36
CA ARG A 12 4.24 8.72 -5.69
C ARG A 12 4.50 9.86 -4.72
N ARG A 13 3.45 10.57 -4.37
CA ARG A 13 3.54 11.68 -3.42
C ARG A 13 3.97 11.21 -2.03
N ILE A 14 3.34 10.19 -1.52
CA ILE A 14 3.65 9.62 -0.21
C ILE A 14 5.07 9.03 -0.21
N ASN A 15 5.45 8.34 -1.26
CA ASN A 15 6.79 7.78 -1.39
C ASN A 15 7.85 8.88 -1.32
N LYS A 16 7.67 9.95 -2.06
CA LYS A 16 8.61 11.07 -2.07
C LYS A 16 8.66 11.78 -0.71
N GLU A 17 7.51 12.09 -0.14
CA GLU A 17 7.40 12.93 1.06
C GLU A 17 7.71 12.19 2.35
N PHE A 18 7.21 10.97 2.52
CA PHE A 18 7.31 10.24 3.77
C PHE A 18 8.26 9.06 3.75
N PHE A 19 8.37 8.35 2.64
CA PHE A 19 9.29 7.21 2.50
C PHE A 19 10.65 7.63 1.96
N LYS A 20 10.81 8.87 1.51
CA LYS A 20 12.06 9.40 0.93
C LYS A 20 12.57 8.53 -0.22
N GLY A 21 11.66 7.98 -1.00
CA GLY A 21 11.99 7.16 -2.16
C GLY A 21 12.28 5.69 -1.86
N ALA A 22 12.01 5.24 -0.64
CA ALA A 22 12.33 3.85 -0.26
C ALA A 22 11.43 2.80 -0.94
N CYS A 23 10.23 3.19 -1.40
CA CYS A 23 9.36 2.28 -2.15
C CYS A 23 9.79 2.22 -3.62
N PRO A 24 9.49 1.12 -4.33
CA PRO A 24 9.81 1.02 -5.75
C PRO A 24 9.19 2.13 -6.60
N ASP A 25 9.95 2.67 -7.55
CA ASP A 25 9.44 3.69 -8.47
C ASP A 25 8.48 3.10 -9.49
N SER A 26 8.78 1.90 -9.97
CA SER A 26 7.95 1.19 -10.94
C SER A 26 7.00 0.26 -10.19
N VAL A 27 5.74 0.61 -10.19
CA VAL A 27 4.70 -0.11 -9.43
C VAL A 27 3.36 0.05 -10.12
N CYS A 28 2.53 -0.98 -10.05
CA CYS A 28 1.13 -0.90 -10.43
C CYS A 28 0.29 -0.77 -9.15
N VAL A 29 -0.45 0.32 -9.02
CA VAL A 29 -1.36 0.55 -7.89
C VAL A 29 -2.77 0.61 -8.45
N ARG A 30 -3.58 -0.37 -8.13
CA ARG A 30 -4.91 -0.50 -8.72
C ARG A 30 -5.97 -0.98 -7.74
N TRP A 31 -7.23 -0.79 -8.13
CA TRP A 31 -8.35 -1.42 -7.46
C TRP A 31 -8.46 -2.87 -7.90
N ALA A 32 -8.91 -3.74 -7.00
CA ALA A 32 -9.23 -5.12 -7.35
C ALA A 32 -10.37 -5.14 -8.38
N ASP A 33 -10.24 -6.01 -9.38
CA ASP A 33 -11.28 -6.21 -10.37
C ASP A 33 -12.36 -7.14 -9.79
N PRO A 34 -13.64 -6.71 -9.76
CA PRO A 34 -14.72 -7.55 -9.24
C PRO A 34 -14.91 -8.86 -10.01
N ASP A 35 -14.39 -8.95 -11.23
CA ASP A 35 -14.49 -10.14 -12.06
C ASP A 35 -13.28 -11.09 -11.96
N GLU A 36 -12.26 -10.72 -11.17
CA GLU A 36 -11.10 -11.59 -10.95
C GLU A 36 -11.49 -12.76 -10.03
N GLY A 37 -11.56 -13.96 -10.52
CA GLY A 37 -11.75 -15.24 -9.84
C GLY A 37 -12.03 -15.19 -8.34
N GLU A 38 -11.02 -15.45 -7.52
CA GLU A 38 -11.13 -15.41 -6.06
C GLU A 38 -11.24 -14.00 -5.50
N SER A 39 -11.11 -12.96 -6.32
CA SER A 39 -11.12 -11.59 -5.88
C SER A 39 -12.42 -11.15 -5.19
N ARG A 40 -13.56 -11.75 -5.54
CA ARG A 40 -14.82 -11.47 -4.83
C ARG A 40 -14.71 -11.80 -3.36
N ARG A 41 -14.07 -12.93 -3.03
CA ARG A 41 -13.80 -13.35 -1.67
C ARG A 41 -12.75 -12.43 -1.05
N TRP A 42 -11.72 -12.10 -1.82
CA TRP A 42 -10.64 -11.24 -1.44
C TRP A 42 -11.12 -9.82 -1.11
N GLU A 43 -11.92 -9.21 -1.99
CA GLU A 43 -12.45 -7.86 -1.80
C GLU A 43 -13.28 -7.68 -0.53
N LYS A 44 -13.94 -8.73 -0.07
CA LYS A 44 -14.77 -8.68 1.14
C LYS A 44 -13.98 -8.93 2.41
N LYS A 45 -12.77 -9.46 2.30
CA LYS A 45 -11.97 -9.93 3.43
C LYS A 45 -10.74 -9.08 3.69
N TYR A 46 -10.09 -8.60 2.65
CA TYR A 46 -8.83 -7.87 2.77
C TYR A 46 -8.95 -6.45 2.24
N PHE A 47 -8.37 -5.49 2.97
CA PHE A 47 -8.33 -4.09 2.55
C PHE A 47 -7.39 -3.87 1.38
N GLY A 48 -6.27 -4.57 1.34
CA GLY A 48 -5.28 -4.45 0.29
C GLY A 48 -4.29 -5.59 0.32
N GLU A 49 -3.47 -5.66 -0.72
CA GLU A 49 -2.41 -6.63 -0.85
C GLU A 49 -1.25 -6.04 -1.64
N ALA A 50 -0.04 -6.25 -1.13
CA ALA A 50 1.19 -5.94 -1.85
C ALA A 50 1.79 -7.25 -2.34
N SER A 51 2.26 -7.25 -3.58
CA SER A 51 2.85 -8.43 -4.20
C SER A 51 3.95 -8.06 -5.19
N VAL A 52 4.72 -9.05 -5.59
CA VAL A 52 5.71 -8.92 -6.64
C VAL A 52 5.62 -10.11 -7.57
N SER A 53 5.69 -9.84 -8.87
CA SER A 53 5.83 -10.86 -9.89
C SER A 53 7.25 -10.78 -10.45
N GLU A 54 7.96 -11.90 -10.48
CA GLU A 54 9.31 -11.97 -11.00
C GLU A 54 9.30 -12.77 -12.31
N GLU A 55 9.29 -12.07 -13.42
CA GLU A 55 9.38 -12.65 -14.74
C GLU A 55 10.54 -12.00 -15.51
N ASP A 56 11.37 -12.80 -16.18
CA ASP A 56 12.48 -12.32 -16.99
C ASP A 56 13.42 -11.36 -16.22
N GLU A 57 13.74 -11.69 -14.98
CA GLU A 57 14.61 -10.89 -14.10
C GLU A 57 14.04 -9.52 -13.73
N ARG A 58 12.79 -9.24 -14.08
CA ARG A 58 12.10 -8.02 -13.67
C ARG A 58 11.29 -8.24 -12.42
N HIS A 59 11.24 -7.22 -11.59
CA HIS A 59 10.38 -7.18 -10.42
C HIS A 59 9.18 -6.29 -10.73
N ASP A 60 8.01 -6.89 -10.92
CA ASP A 60 6.77 -6.16 -11.15
C ASP A 60 6.01 -6.02 -9.82
N TRP A 61 6.26 -4.91 -9.16
CA TRP A 61 5.64 -4.59 -7.87
C TRP A 61 4.20 -4.16 -8.07
N GLN A 62 3.32 -4.61 -7.18
CA GLN A 62 1.91 -4.32 -7.30
C GLN A 62 1.27 -4.09 -5.93
N ILE A 63 0.37 -3.11 -5.87
CA ILE A 63 -0.56 -2.92 -4.76
C ILE A 63 -1.97 -3.02 -5.33
N VAL A 64 -2.78 -3.91 -4.77
CA VAL A 64 -4.18 -4.09 -5.14
C VAL A 64 -5.02 -3.74 -3.92
N MET A 65 -6.03 -2.90 -4.10
CA MET A 65 -6.87 -2.42 -3.01
C MET A 65 -8.33 -2.79 -3.23
N SER A 66 -9.02 -3.17 -2.16
CA SER A 66 -10.45 -3.44 -2.19
C SER A 66 -11.22 -2.14 -2.24
N LYS A 67 -12.01 -1.92 -3.28
CA LYS A 67 -12.85 -0.74 -3.39
C LYS A 67 -13.98 -0.72 -2.35
N PRO A 68 -14.71 -1.82 -2.12
CA PRO A 68 -15.76 -1.83 -1.09
C PRO A 68 -15.28 -1.51 0.32
N LEU A 69 -14.09 -1.99 0.72
CA LEU A 69 -13.56 -1.78 2.06
C LEU A 69 -12.85 -0.44 2.22
N ASN A 70 -12.51 0.23 1.13
CA ASN A 70 -11.76 1.49 1.13
C ASN A 70 -12.59 2.67 0.59
N LYS A 71 -13.88 2.71 0.92
CA LYS A 71 -14.76 3.80 0.47
C LYS A 71 -14.42 5.14 1.09
N MET A 72 -14.05 5.13 2.38
CA MET A 72 -13.63 6.36 3.07
C MET A 72 -12.19 6.68 2.73
N TRP A 73 -11.92 7.93 2.39
CA TRP A 73 -10.58 8.34 1.97
C TRP A 73 -9.50 8.11 3.03
N MET A 74 -9.83 8.26 4.31
CA MET A 74 -8.88 8.00 5.40
C MET A 74 -8.48 6.52 5.46
N VAL A 75 -9.46 5.63 5.29
CA VAL A 75 -9.20 4.19 5.22
C VAL A 75 -8.36 3.87 4.00
N ARG A 76 -8.69 4.49 2.87
CA ARG A 76 -7.97 4.31 1.60
C ARG A 76 -6.49 4.69 1.73
N ILE A 77 -6.19 5.85 2.28
CA ILE A 77 -4.82 6.29 2.48
C ILE A 77 -4.09 5.39 3.47
N SER A 78 -4.75 5.00 4.55
CA SER A 78 -4.19 4.10 5.56
C SER A 78 -3.82 2.75 4.96
N THR A 79 -4.71 2.18 4.15
CA THR A 79 -4.45 0.92 3.44
C THR A 79 -3.27 1.06 2.48
N LEU A 80 -3.25 2.14 1.70
CA LEU A 80 -2.15 2.40 0.78
C LEU A 80 -0.81 2.49 1.51
N VAL A 81 -0.74 3.23 2.60
CA VAL A 81 0.48 3.36 3.41
C VAL A 81 0.92 1.99 3.96
N HIS A 82 -0.03 1.20 4.46
CA HIS A 82 0.24 -0.15 4.96
C HIS A 82 0.91 -1.01 3.87
N GLU A 83 0.33 -1.04 2.66
CA GLU A 83 0.89 -1.82 1.57
C GLU A 83 2.23 -1.24 1.09
N MET A 84 2.39 0.07 1.14
CA MET A 84 3.67 0.70 0.81
C MET A 84 4.78 0.30 1.77
N ILE A 85 4.49 0.10 3.05
CA ILE A 85 5.48 -0.41 3.99
C ILE A 85 5.94 -1.80 3.58
N HIS A 86 5.01 -2.66 3.15
CA HIS A 86 5.38 -3.98 2.62
C HIS A 86 6.30 -3.87 1.41
N LEU A 87 6.08 -2.90 0.51
CA LEU A 87 6.97 -2.68 -0.63
C LEU A 87 8.31 -2.09 -0.19
N ALA A 88 8.34 -1.21 0.81
CA ALA A 88 9.58 -0.66 1.34
C ALA A 88 10.48 -1.74 1.95
N THR A 89 9.88 -2.76 2.56
CA THR A 89 10.61 -3.91 3.11
C THR A 89 10.82 -5.02 2.08
N ARG A 90 10.36 -4.81 0.85
CA ARG A 90 10.42 -5.79 -0.25
C ARG A 90 9.77 -7.12 0.11
N LEU A 91 8.65 -7.05 0.85
CA LEU A 91 7.84 -8.21 1.28
C LEU A 91 8.60 -9.22 2.15
N LYS A 92 9.68 -8.80 2.80
CA LYS A 92 10.56 -9.72 3.52
C LYS A 92 10.25 -9.88 5.00
N ASP A 93 9.42 -9.04 5.57
CA ASP A 93 9.26 -8.98 7.02
C ASP A 93 7.82 -9.19 7.48
N ASP A 94 6.87 -9.29 6.55
CA ASP A 94 5.45 -9.30 6.85
C ASP A 94 5.12 -8.15 7.83
N HIS A 95 4.61 -8.41 9.02
CA HIS A 95 4.35 -7.39 10.04
C HIS A 95 5.36 -7.42 11.18
N GLY A 96 6.60 -7.83 10.88
CA GLY A 96 7.66 -7.97 11.86
C GLY A 96 8.38 -6.66 12.21
N PRO A 97 9.63 -6.77 12.75
CA PRO A 97 10.38 -5.59 13.22
C PRO A 97 10.64 -4.51 12.18
N LYS A 98 10.89 -4.89 10.93
CA LYS A 98 11.14 -3.92 9.85
C LYS A 98 9.88 -3.13 9.50
N PHE A 99 8.74 -3.80 9.44
CA PHE A 99 7.44 -3.16 9.24
C PHE A 99 7.18 -2.16 10.36
N GLU A 100 7.35 -2.57 11.60
CA GLU A 100 7.13 -1.72 12.76
C GLU A 100 8.07 -0.51 12.80
N THR A 101 9.34 -0.71 12.41
CA THR A 101 10.31 0.38 12.30
C THR A 101 9.83 1.43 11.30
N TRP A 102 9.32 1.02 10.14
CA TRP A 102 8.75 1.93 9.16
C TRP A 102 7.53 2.66 9.70
N ARG A 103 6.62 1.93 10.37
CA ARG A 103 5.42 2.52 10.96
C ARG A 103 5.77 3.65 11.93
N VAL A 104 6.73 3.41 12.80
CA VAL A 104 7.20 4.39 13.78
C VAL A 104 7.84 5.58 13.08
N LEU A 105 8.69 5.33 12.10
CA LEU A 105 9.38 6.39 11.34
C LEU A 105 8.39 7.28 10.59
N LEU A 106 7.40 6.70 9.94
CA LEU A 106 6.36 7.47 9.24
C LEU A 106 5.56 8.35 10.21
N GLY A 107 5.27 7.83 11.39
CA GLY A 107 4.64 8.62 12.46
C GLY A 107 5.49 9.82 12.87
N LYS A 108 6.80 9.63 13.04
CA LYS A 108 7.74 10.70 13.34
C LYS A 108 7.82 11.75 12.23
N ARG A 109 7.64 11.32 10.98
CA ARG A 109 7.61 12.22 9.82
C ARG A 109 6.26 12.92 9.63
N GLY A 110 5.28 12.66 10.49
CA GLY A 110 4.01 13.35 10.54
C GLY A 110 2.92 12.82 9.63
N ILE A 111 3.04 11.59 9.13
CA ILE A 111 2.04 11.02 8.20
C ILE A 111 0.65 10.93 8.84
N PHE A 112 0.58 10.56 10.11
CA PHE A 112 -0.70 10.41 10.80
C PHE A 112 -1.40 11.75 11.01
N LYS A 113 -0.62 12.80 11.23
CA LYS A 113 -1.13 14.16 11.40
C LYS A 113 -1.60 14.74 10.07
N LYS A 114 -0.75 14.65 9.04
CA LYS A 114 -1.02 15.25 7.73
C LYS A 114 -2.23 14.66 7.04
N HIS A 115 -2.40 13.34 7.13
CA HIS A 115 -3.50 12.64 6.48
C HIS A 115 -4.64 12.32 7.43
N ALA A 116 -4.68 12.95 8.62
CA ALA A 116 -5.68 12.70 9.65
C ALA A 116 -5.76 11.21 10.06
N LEU A 117 -4.68 10.49 9.91
CA LEU A 117 -4.59 9.09 10.29
C LEU A 117 -4.35 8.95 11.78
N ARG A 118 -5.03 8.03 12.43
CA ARG A 118 -4.79 7.73 13.83
C ARG A 118 -3.58 6.82 13.96
N ARG A 119 -2.74 7.09 14.96
CA ARG A 119 -1.62 6.25 15.28
C ARG A 119 -2.10 4.83 15.58
N GLY A 120 -1.58 3.85 14.88
CA GLY A 120 -2.01 2.47 14.98
C GLY A 120 -3.30 2.12 14.23
N TYR A 121 -3.92 3.10 13.57
CA TYR A 121 -5.12 2.87 12.78
C TYR A 121 -4.74 2.17 11.48
N THR A 122 -5.34 1.03 11.24
CA THR A 122 -5.22 0.22 10.01
C THR A 122 -3.80 -0.11 9.54
N LEU A 123 -2.78 0.21 10.31
CA LEU A 123 -1.44 -0.28 10.03
C LEU A 123 -1.26 -1.66 10.68
N PHE A 124 -2.30 -2.45 10.57
CA PHE A 124 -2.38 -3.83 11.02
C PHE A 124 -2.05 -4.79 9.91
#